data_cd0c25965f0f7c76e5627a87d8c4e1e9
#
_entry.id   cd0c25965f0f7c76e5627a87d8c4e1e9
#
_cell.length_a   1.000
_cell.length_b   1.000
_cell.length_c   1.000
_cell.angle_alpha   90.00
_cell.angle_beta   90.00
_cell.angle_gamma   90.00
#
_symmetry.space_group_name_H-M   'P 1'
#
loop_
_entity.id
_entity.type
_entity.pdbx_description
1 polymer ?
#
loop_
_entity_poly.entity_id
_entity_poly.type
_entity_poly.pdbx_seq_one_letter_code
_entity_poly.pdbx_strand_id
1 'polypeptide(L)'
;MKNKNIIITADDLGIDEQINMGIAEAYSDGLLTSTALLVNTPKTDEGINLAKGLDGLEVGLHLSIVEGISLTGKESSVTDDIKYFDNQLCMVRHWKDFLKKYFTGKIKLHDLEEELDLQFKKFKIHFEEIPFVNGTQHLHILPGVIDVVL
;
A
#
# COMPACT_ATOMS: atom_id res chain seq x y z
N MET A 1 -9.27 13.07 34.25
CA MET A 1 -8.15 12.43 33.54
C MET A 1 -8.40 12.65 32.07
N LYS A 2 -7.42 13.11 31.27
CA LYS A 2 -7.57 13.16 29.81
C LYS A 2 -7.57 11.71 29.31
N ASN A 3 -8.65 11.31 28.64
CA ASN A 3 -8.67 10.02 27.93
C ASN A 3 -7.54 10.02 26.92
N LYS A 4 -6.64 9.06 27.01
CA LYS A 4 -5.62 8.83 25.99
C LYS A 4 -6.16 7.76 25.04
N ASN A 5 -6.35 8.12 23.78
CA ASN A 5 -6.70 7.18 22.74
C ASN A 5 -5.39 6.61 22.16
N ILE A 6 -5.34 5.32 21.98
CA ILE A 6 -4.24 4.61 21.31
C ILE A 6 -4.80 4.10 19.98
N ILE A 7 -4.08 4.36 18.89
CA ILE A 7 -4.34 3.78 17.58
C ILE A 7 -3.31 2.68 17.37
N ILE A 8 -3.79 1.48 17.06
CA ILE A 8 -2.95 0.32 16.73
C ILE A 8 -3.29 -0.07 15.31
N THR A 9 -2.32 0.04 14.40
CA THR A 9 -2.49 -0.20 12.97
C THR A 9 -1.74 -1.45 12.56
N ALA A 10 -2.41 -2.34 11.82
CA ALA A 10 -1.77 -3.43 11.09
C ALA A 10 -1.56 -3.03 9.63
N ASP A 11 -0.34 -3.19 9.14
CA ASP A 11 0.00 -2.95 7.74
C ASP A 11 -0.26 -4.19 6.88
N ASP A 12 -0.14 -4.04 5.57
CA ASP A 12 -0.13 -5.09 4.56
C ASP A 12 -1.46 -5.85 4.36
N LEU A 13 -2.61 -5.28 4.70
CA LEU A 13 -3.90 -5.86 4.32
C LEU A 13 -3.97 -6.00 2.79
N GLY A 14 -4.34 -7.17 2.32
CA GLY A 14 -4.41 -7.48 0.88
C GLY A 14 -3.15 -8.14 0.30
N ILE A 15 -2.07 -8.28 1.05
CA ILE A 15 -0.83 -8.88 0.54
C ILE A 15 -0.99 -10.39 0.31
N ASP A 16 -1.48 -11.11 1.29
CA ASP A 16 -1.79 -12.56 1.22
C ASP A 16 -2.93 -12.95 2.17
N GLU A 17 -3.42 -14.18 2.01
CA GLU A 17 -4.55 -14.71 2.77
C GLU A 17 -4.26 -14.83 4.27
N GLN A 18 -3.05 -15.22 4.65
CA GLN A 18 -2.69 -15.43 6.06
C GLN A 18 -2.61 -14.10 6.80
N ILE A 19 -2.04 -13.09 6.17
CA ILE A 19 -2.01 -11.72 6.71
C ILE A 19 -3.42 -11.16 6.83
N ASN A 20 -4.26 -11.32 5.80
CA ASN A 20 -5.66 -10.90 5.85
C ASN A 20 -6.40 -11.52 7.03
N MET A 21 -6.27 -12.83 7.22
CA MET A 21 -6.89 -13.55 8.34
C MET A 21 -6.33 -13.08 9.71
N GLY A 22 -5.01 -12.92 9.81
CA GLY A 22 -4.36 -12.42 11.03
C GLY A 22 -4.82 -11.02 11.43
N ILE A 23 -5.05 -10.13 10.46
CA ILE A 23 -5.60 -8.79 10.70
C ILE A 23 -7.04 -8.88 11.21
N ALA A 24 -7.87 -9.73 10.62
CA ALA A 24 -9.25 -9.93 11.07
C ALA A 24 -9.30 -10.47 12.52
N GLU A 25 -8.47 -11.46 12.83
CA GLU A 25 -8.36 -12.01 14.18
C GLU A 25 -7.86 -10.97 15.19
N ALA A 26 -6.80 -10.22 14.84
CA ALA A 26 -6.25 -9.17 15.68
C ALA A 26 -7.26 -8.03 15.96
N TYR A 27 -8.16 -7.75 15.02
CA TYR A 27 -9.26 -6.81 15.20
C TYR A 27 -10.36 -7.40 16.08
N SER A 28 -10.83 -8.61 15.79
CA SER A 28 -11.98 -9.21 16.46
C SER A 28 -11.71 -9.57 17.94
N ASP A 29 -10.50 -10.07 18.21
CA ASP A 29 -10.13 -10.61 19.52
C ASP A 29 -9.09 -9.75 20.26
N GLY A 30 -8.57 -8.72 19.60
CA GLY A 30 -7.43 -7.95 20.06
C GLY A 30 -7.69 -6.48 20.27
N LEU A 31 -6.62 -5.71 20.08
CA LEU A 31 -6.58 -4.26 20.32
C LEU A 31 -6.39 -3.47 19.01
N LEU A 32 -6.46 -4.14 17.85
CA LEU A 32 -6.32 -3.46 16.57
C LEU A 32 -7.46 -2.46 16.37
N THR A 33 -7.15 -1.26 15.90
CA THR A 33 -8.13 -0.21 15.63
C THR A 33 -8.20 0.19 14.18
N SER A 34 -7.11 -0.04 13.44
CA SER A 34 -6.98 0.36 12.04
C SER A 34 -6.10 -0.61 11.27
N THR A 35 -6.20 -0.57 9.96
CA THR A 35 -5.34 -1.33 9.04
C THR A 35 -5.01 -0.51 7.80
N ALA A 36 -3.87 -0.79 7.17
CA ALA A 36 -3.46 -0.17 5.93
C ALA A 36 -3.55 -1.16 4.76
N LEU A 37 -4.36 -0.82 3.75
CA LEU A 37 -4.69 -1.67 2.60
C LEU A 37 -3.75 -1.43 1.43
N LEU A 38 -3.14 -2.49 0.93
CA LEU A 38 -2.47 -2.54 -0.37
C LEU A 38 -3.51 -2.75 -1.48
N VAL A 39 -3.55 -1.85 -2.47
CA VAL A 39 -4.55 -1.89 -3.54
C VAL A 39 -4.06 -2.57 -4.83
N ASN A 40 -2.82 -2.99 -4.87
CA ASN A 40 -2.15 -3.51 -6.07
C ASN A 40 -1.46 -4.88 -5.86
N THR A 41 -2.06 -5.73 -5.06
CA THR A 41 -1.59 -7.07 -4.76
C THR A 41 -2.64 -8.13 -5.15
N PRO A 42 -2.26 -9.40 -5.31
CA PRO A 42 -3.20 -10.45 -5.73
C PRO A 42 -4.36 -10.69 -4.77
N LYS A 43 -4.22 -10.31 -3.48
CA LYS A 43 -5.23 -10.52 -2.43
C LYS A 43 -5.92 -9.24 -1.98
N THR A 44 -5.77 -8.16 -2.75
CA THR A 44 -6.43 -6.87 -2.48
C THR A 44 -7.94 -7.01 -2.32
N ASP A 45 -8.61 -7.68 -3.27
CA ASP A 45 -10.09 -7.82 -3.26
C ASP A 45 -10.57 -8.62 -2.04
N GLU A 46 -9.82 -9.63 -1.63
CA GLU A 46 -10.09 -10.40 -0.41
C GLU A 46 -9.95 -9.51 0.83
N GLY A 47 -8.86 -8.74 0.92
CA GLY A 47 -8.65 -7.77 2.00
C GLY A 47 -9.76 -6.71 2.08
N ILE A 48 -10.21 -6.19 0.93
CA ILE A 48 -11.33 -5.23 0.86
C ILE A 48 -12.63 -5.85 1.42
N ASN A 49 -12.97 -7.06 0.97
CA ASN A 49 -14.18 -7.73 1.42
C ASN A 49 -14.14 -8.03 2.92
N LEU A 50 -12.98 -8.45 3.41
CA LEU A 50 -12.76 -8.70 4.83
C LEU A 50 -12.92 -7.40 5.64
N ALA A 51 -12.26 -6.32 5.25
CA ALA A 51 -12.35 -5.05 5.96
C ALA A 51 -13.77 -4.48 5.99
N LYS A 52 -14.54 -4.61 4.90
CA LYS A 52 -15.95 -4.22 4.85
C LYS A 52 -16.86 -5.04 5.76
N GLY A 53 -16.46 -6.23 6.13
CA GLY A 53 -17.17 -7.09 7.09
C GLY A 53 -16.84 -6.81 8.55
N LEU A 54 -15.88 -5.94 8.84
CA LEU A 54 -15.40 -5.63 10.19
C LEU A 54 -15.85 -4.21 10.59
N ASP A 55 -17.06 -4.11 11.14
CA ASP A 55 -17.65 -2.82 11.54
C ASP A 55 -16.77 -2.06 12.50
N GLY A 56 -16.41 -0.82 12.15
CA GLY A 56 -15.61 0.06 12.99
C GLY A 56 -14.09 -0.05 12.77
N LEU A 57 -13.61 -0.99 11.95
CA LEU A 57 -12.21 -1.03 11.54
C LEU A 57 -11.89 0.16 10.63
N GLU A 58 -10.95 1.01 11.05
CA GLU A 58 -10.50 2.12 10.23
C GLU A 58 -9.51 1.62 9.17
N VAL A 59 -9.77 1.93 7.89
CA VAL A 59 -8.94 1.45 6.76
C VAL A 59 -8.25 2.63 6.10
N GLY A 60 -6.91 2.66 6.18
CA GLY A 60 -6.06 3.61 5.47
C GLY A 60 -5.46 3.00 4.20
N LEU A 61 -4.83 3.84 3.39
CA LEU A 61 -4.12 3.41 2.18
C LEU A 61 -2.66 3.08 2.50
N HIS A 62 -2.23 1.85 2.18
CA HIS A 62 -0.83 1.44 2.20
C HIS A 62 -0.24 1.59 0.81
N LEU A 63 0.57 2.63 0.58
CA LEU A 63 1.19 2.88 -0.73
C LEU A 63 2.26 1.83 -1.03
N SER A 64 2.12 1.17 -2.14
CA SER A 64 3.13 0.25 -2.68
C SER A 64 4.07 1.03 -3.62
N ILE A 65 5.20 1.47 -3.09
CA ILE A 65 6.28 2.11 -3.87
C ILE A 65 7.25 1.05 -4.40
N VAL A 66 7.34 -0.06 -3.70
CA VAL A 66 8.05 -1.26 -4.10
C VAL A 66 7.13 -2.46 -3.87
N GLU A 67 7.39 -3.53 -4.60
CA GLU A 67 6.54 -4.72 -4.59
C GLU A 67 5.14 -4.45 -5.19
N GLY A 68 4.30 -5.45 -5.32
CA GLY A 68 2.98 -5.28 -5.91
C GLY A 68 2.96 -5.21 -7.44
N ILE A 69 1.76 -5.18 -7.98
CA ILE A 69 1.47 -5.12 -9.41
C ILE A 69 1.41 -3.65 -9.82
N SER A 70 2.08 -3.28 -10.92
CA SER A 70 1.95 -1.92 -11.45
C SER A 70 0.55 -1.68 -11.99
N LEU A 71 -0.13 -0.66 -11.50
CA LEU A 71 -1.47 -0.28 -11.94
C LEU A 71 -1.46 0.47 -13.27
N THR A 72 -0.35 1.11 -13.63
CA THR A 72 -0.20 1.74 -14.95
C THR A 72 -0.16 0.72 -16.08
N GLY A 73 0.29 -0.51 -15.79
CA GLY A 73 0.49 -1.56 -16.78
C GLY A 73 1.56 -1.23 -17.84
N LYS A 74 2.37 -0.19 -17.61
CA LYS A 74 3.43 0.29 -18.51
C LYS A 74 4.80 0.11 -17.87
N GLU A 75 5.78 -0.30 -18.68
CA GLU A 75 7.18 -0.27 -18.25
C GLU A 75 7.60 1.17 -17.96
N SER A 76 8.21 1.39 -16.80
CA SER A 76 8.60 2.69 -16.30
C SER A 76 9.82 2.61 -15.40
N SER A 77 10.28 3.75 -14.87
CA SER A 77 11.42 3.77 -13.96
C SER A 77 11.15 3.10 -12.60
N VAL A 78 9.87 2.93 -12.24
CA VAL A 78 9.42 2.32 -10.98
C VAL A 78 9.00 0.87 -11.13
N THR A 79 9.04 0.31 -12.34
CA THR A 79 8.73 -1.09 -12.60
C THR A 79 10.00 -1.94 -12.75
N ASP A 80 9.82 -3.26 -12.65
CA ASP A 80 10.88 -4.24 -12.82
C ASP A 80 10.55 -5.19 -13.97
N ASP A 81 11.57 -5.69 -14.68
CA ASP A 81 11.41 -6.66 -15.75
C ASP A 81 10.97 -8.04 -15.24
N ILE A 82 11.12 -8.28 -13.93
CA ILE A 82 10.76 -9.54 -13.30
C ILE A 82 9.27 -9.54 -12.96
N LYS A 83 8.51 -10.38 -13.64
CA LYS A 83 7.07 -10.58 -13.40
C LYS A 83 6.88 -11.69 -12.37
N TYR A 84 6.72 -11.29 -11.10
CA TYR A 84 6.57 -12.26 -10.00
C TYR A 84 5.11 -12.50 -9.57
N PHE A 85 4.14 -11.85 -10.22
CA PHE A 85 2.72 -12.12 -10.07
C PHE A 85 2.09 -12.43 -11.43
N ASP A 86 1.85 -13.69 -11.74
CA ASP A 86 1.08 -14.18 -12.91
C ASP A 86 1.38 -13.47 -14.25
N ASN A 87 2.65 -13.25 -14.58
CA ASN A 87 3.11 -12.50 -15.74
C ASN A 87 2.66 -11.02 -15.81
N GLN A 88 2.16 -10.47 -14.73
CA GLN A 88 1.84 -9.03 -14.66
C GLN A 88 3.10 -8.19 -14.44
N LEU A 89 3.08 -6.98 -14.97
CA LEU A 89 4.15 -6.02 -14.73
C LEU A 89 4.13 -5.61 -13.26
N CYS A 90 5.28 -5.68 -12.62
CA CYS A 90 5.39 -5.43 -11.18
C CYS A 90 6.22 -4.18 -10.90
N MET A 91 5.99 -3.59 -9.74
CA MET A 91 6.85 -2.56 -9.16
C MET A 91 8.24 -3.13 -8.85
N VAL A 92 9.24 -2.27 -8.72
CA VAL A 92 10.59 -2.67 -8.27
C VAL A 92 10.48 -3.53 -7.01
N ARG A 93 11.04 -4.74 -7.05
CA ARG A 93 10.80 -5.76 -6.02
C ARG A 93 11.43 -5.42 -4.67
N HIS A 94 12.67 -4.92 -4.68
CA HIS A 94 13.41 -4.70 -3.44
C HIS A 94 13.62 -3.21 -3.16
N TRP A 95 13.32 -2.78 -1.97
CA TRP A 95 13.54 -1.41 -1.52
C TRP A 95 14.99 -0.93 -1.71
N LYS A 96 15.99 -1.82 -1.59
CA LYS A 96 17.40 -1.48 -1.84
C LYS A 96 17.66 -1.12 -3.30
N ASP A 97 17.03 -1.82 -4.23
CA ASP A 97 17.15 -1.55 -5.66
C ASP A 97 16.42 -0.25 -6.02
N PHE A 98 15.27 0.00 -5.42
CA PHE A 98 14.58 1.27 -5.52
C PHE A 98 15.47 2.43 -5.02
N LEU A 99 16.04 2.33 -3.82
CA LEU A 99 16.92 3.36 -3.27
C LEU A 99 18.16 3.59 -4.16
N LYS A 100 18.76 2.53 -4.69
CA LYS A 100 19.87 2.65 -5.63
C LYS A 100 19.45 3.40 -6.89
N LYS A 101 18.31 3.06 -7.49
CA LYS A 101 17.74 3.78 -8.64
C LYS A 101 17.44 5.24 -8.27
N TYR A 102 16.84 5.48 -7.11
CA TYR A 102 16.46 6.80 -6.63
C TYR A 102 17.69 7.72 -6.44
N PHE A 103 18.69 7.31 -5.67
CA PHE A 103 19.90 8.11 -5.42
C PHE A 103 20.80 8.27 -6.65
N THR A 104 20.66 7.42 -7.66
CA THR A 104 21.36 7.58 -8.94
C THR A 104 20.56 8.36 -9.99
N GLY A 105 19.40 8.94 -9.62
CA GLY A 105 18.55 9.74 -10.50
C GLY A 105 17.84 8.94 -11.59
N LYS A 106 17.73 7.61 -11.43
CA LYS A 106 17.08 6.72 -12.39
C LYS A 106 15.56 6.61 -12.14
N ILE A 107 15.07 6.94 -10.96
CA ILE A 107 13.64 7.07 -10.70
C ILE A 107 13.16 8.42 -11.20
N LYS A 108 12.16 8.41 -12.06
CA LYS A 108 11.46 9.61 -12.53
C LYS A 108 10.23 9.79 -11.62
N LEU A 109 10.16 10.91 -10.93
CA LEU A 109 9.05 11.20 -10.02
C LEU A 109 7.68 11.17 -10.72
N HIS A 110 7.63 11.59 -11.99
CA HIS A 110 6.39 11.51 -12.78
C HIS A 110 5.88 10.07 -12.96
N ASP A 111 6.77 9.10 -13.19
CA ASP A 111 6.37 7.68 -13.31
C ASP A 111 5.79 7.18 -11.96
N LEU A 112 6.37 7.65 -10.85
CA LEU A 112 5.87 7.32 -9.51
C LEU A 112 4.53 8.00 -9.23
N GLU A 113 4.37 9.27 -9.62
CA GLU A 113 3.12 10.04 -9.48
C GLU A 113 1.97 9.34 -10.21
N GLU A 114 2.18 8.91 -11.48
CA GLU A 114 1.16 8.17 -12.25
C GLU A 114 0.72 6.89 -11.52
N GLU A 115 1.67 6.14 -10.97
CA GLU A 115 1.39 4.89 -10.25
C GLU A 115 0.64 5.15 -8.94
N LEU A 116 1.10 6.10 -8.13
CA LEU A 116 0.48 6.42 -6.85
C LEU A 116 -0.93 7.01 -7.02
N ASP A 117 -1.14 7.86 -8.03
CA ASP A 117 -2.47 8.41 -8.36
C ASP A 117 -3.48 7.29 -8.66
N LEU A 118 -3.06 6.25 -9.37
CA LEU A 118 -3.91 5.08 -9.61
C LEU A 118 -4.18 4.29 -8.33
N GLN A 119 -3.22 4.20 -7.41
CA GLN A 119 -3.44 3.56 -6.11
C GLN A 119 -4.47 4.34 -5.28
N PHE A 120 -4.38 5.66 -5.21
CA PHE A 120 -5.39 6.52 -4.56
C PHE A 120 -6.77 6.36 -5.20
N LYS A 121 -6.85 6.39 -6.53
CA LYS A 121 -8.11 6.20 -7.27
C LYS A 121 -8.73 4.83 -7.01
N LYS A 122 -7.92 3.77 -7.04
CA LYS A 122 -8.39 2.40 -6.79
C LYS A 122 -8.90 2.24 -5.36
N PHE A 123 -8.21 2.81 -4.37
CA PHE A 123 -8.68 2.81 -2.99
C PHE A 123 -10.06 3.49 -2.86
N LYS A 124 -10.22 4.67 -3.46
CA LYS A 124 -11.47 5.47 -3.41
C LYS A 124 -12.68 4.81 -4.10
N ILE A 125 -12.47 3.80 -4.95
CA ILE A 125 -13.58 3.00 -5.49
C ILE A 125 -14.27 2.20 -4.36
N HIS A 126 -13.54 1.83 -3.31
CA HIS A 126 -14.01 0.92 -2.26
C HIS A 126 -14.27 1.61 -0.92
N PHE A 127 -13.54 2.71 -0.64
CA PHE A 127 -13.60 3.49 0.59
C PHE A 127 -13.68 4.98 0.26
N GLU A 128 -14.71 5.66 0.78
CA GLU A 128 -14.97 7.07 0.49
C GLU A 128 -13.89 8.00 1.06
N GLU A 129 -13.43 7.71 2.28
CA GLU A 129 -12.43 8.49 2.99
C GLU A 129 -11.09 7.73 3.09
N ILE A 130 -10.01 8.50 3.16
CA ILE A 130 -8.65 7.99 3.42
C ILE A 130 -8.21 8.60 4.76
N PRO A 131 -8.46 7.93 5.88
CA PRO A 131 -8.17 8.50 7.20
C PRO A 131 -6.68 8.68 7.46
N PHE A 132 -5.84 7.85 6.84
CA PHE A 132 -4.39 7.98 6.88
C PHE A 132 -3.76 7.29 5.66
N VAL A 133 -2.53 7.67 5.39
CA VAL A 133 -1.67 7.07 4.36
C VAL A 133 -0.33 6.69 5.00
N ASN A 134 0.14 5.50 4.74
CA ASN A 134 1.51 5.08 4.99
C ASN A 134 2.05 4.35 3.75
N GLY A 135 3.15 3.62 3.82
CA GLY A 135 3.65 2.94 2.62
C GLY A 135 4.77 1.97 2.92
N THR A 136 4.91 1.01 2.01
CA THR A 136 5.90 -0.07 2.08
C THR A 136 7.29 0.47 2.37
N GLN A 137 7.96 -0.11 3.38
CA GLN A 137 9.32 0.25 3.81
C GLN A 137 9.51 1.77 4.09
N HIS A 138 8.41 2.50 4.34
CA HIS A 138 8.40 3.95 4.59
C HIS A 138 9.04 4.80 3.47
N LEU A 139 9.13 4.29 2.25
CA LEU A 139 9.73 4.99 1.11
C LEU A 139 8.95 6.26 0.72
N HIS A 140 7.69 6.36 1.09
CA HIS A 140 6.83 7.53 0.87
C HIS A 140 7.34 8.81 1.53
N ILE A 141 8.21 8.71 2.57
CA ILE A 141 8.78 9.88 3.25
C ILE A 141 10.09 10.39 2.63
N LEU A 142 10.60 9.77 1.58
CA LEU A 142 11.80 10.24 0.89
C LEU A 142 11.56 11.63 0.28
N PRO A 143 12.59 12.52 0.30
CA PRO A 143 12.49 13.83 -0.35
C PRO A 143 12.02 13.72 -1.80
N GLY A 144 11.11 14.57 -2.24
CA GLY A 144 10.51 14.50 -3.57
C GLY A 144 9.45 13.37 -3.73
N VAL A 145 9.60 12.23 -3.06
CA VAL A 145 8.52 11.22 -3.02
C VAL A 145 7.37 11.71 -2.15
N ILE A 146 7.67 12.28 -1.00
CA ILE A 146 6.65 12.87 -0.12
C ILE A 146 5.87 14.00 -0.83
N ASP A 147 6.53 14.77 -1.70
CA ASP A 147 5.89 15.85 -2.45
C ASP A 147 4.90 15.31 -3.50
N VAL A 148 5.08 14.06 -3.95
CA VAL A 148 4.15 13.36 -4.86
C VAL A 148 2.94 12.80 -4.09
N VAL A 149 3.11 12.47 -2.81
CA VAL A 149 2.05 11.89 -1.97
C VAL A 149 1.10 12.97 -1.44
N LEU A 150 1.60 14.19 -1.23
CA LEU A 150 0.84 15.32 -0.67
C LEU A 150 0.09 16.13 -1.73
#